data_45fb44f4e113540582592fe946851289
#
_entry.id   45fb44f4e113540582592fe946851289
#
_cell.length_a   1.000
_cell.length_b   1.000
_cell.length_c   1.000
_cell.angle_alpha   90.00
_cell.angle_beta   90.00
_cell.angle_gamma   90.00
#
_symmetry.space_group_name_H-M   'P 1'
#
loop_
_entity.id
_entity.type
_entity.pdbx_description
1 polymer ?
#
loop_
_entity_poly.entity_id
_entity_poly.type
_entity_poly.pdbx_seq_one_letter_code
_entity_poly.pdbx_strand_id
1 'polypeptide(L)'
;LIDNNKKCIVYWRAHNEDEVVIVANFDNNSQYIDVEFPHNGLWYDFLNDSNFQIESNFYGDWMLPAHSAFVFVSSLPDDSLLGDVNFDGFVNVLDIVLVVGCIVGSCGLDDVSYGDYNQDGFVNVLDVVQIVNFIVNQ
;
A
#
# COMPACT_ATOMS: atom_id res chain seq x y z
N LEU A 1 5.46 -19.26 10.92
CA LEU A 1 6.60 -20.00 11.55
C LEU A 1 7.24 -19.12 12.63
N ILE A 2 7.54 -19.68 13.77
CA ILE A 2 8.40 -19.03 14.79
C ILE A 2 9.57 -19.96 15.01
N ASP A 3 10.77 -19.51 14.67
CA ASP A 3 12.02 -20.24 14.94
C ASP A 3 12.72 -19.63 16.17
N ASN A 4 12.50 -20.26 17.31
CA ASN A 4 13.08 -19.81 18.57
C ASN A 4 14.61 -19.97 18.63
N ASN A 5 15.21 -20.87 17.86
CA ASN A 5 16.65 -21.04 17.80
C ASN A 5 17.31 -19.93 17.00
N LYS A 6 16.69 -19.51 15.91
CA LYS A 6 17.14 -18.39 15.07
C LYS A 6 16.60 -17.05 15.55
N LYS A 7 15.67 -17.03 16.51
CA LYS A 7 14.96 -15.82 16.96
C LYS A 7 14.31 -15.06 15.81
N CYS A 8 13.75 -15.78 14.84
CA CYS A 8 13.08 -15.23 13.68
C CYS A 8 11.60 -15.55 13.71
N ILE A 9 10.82 -14.64 13.15
CA ILE A 9 9.39 -14.79 12.94
C ILE A 9 9.12 -14.66 11.45
N VAL A 10 8.33 -15.60 10.92
CA VAL A 10 7.63 -15.48 9.65
C VAL A 10 6.16 -15.68 9.94
N TYR A 11 5.37 -14.68 9.64
CA TYR A 11 3.93 -14.70 9.87
C TYR A 11 3.23 -14.10 8.66
N TRP A 12 2.16 -14.74 8.19
CA TRP A 12 1.32 -14.18 7.17
C TRP A 12 -0.17 -14.26 7.54
N ARG A 13 -0.95 -13.36 7.01
CA ARG A 13 -2.40 -13.29 7.18
C ARG A 13 -3.03 -12.74 5.92
N ALA A 14 -4.20 -13.28 5.58
CA ALA A 14 -5.07 -12.78 4.53
C ALA A 14 -6.40 -12.32 5.12
N HIS A 15 -6.95 -11.26 4.56
CA HIS A 15 -8.31 -10.79 4.80
C HIS A 15 -8.86 -10.19 3.51
N ASN A 16 -9.90 -10.79 2.94
CA ASN A 16 -10.39 -10.50 1.59
C ASN A 16 -9.25 -10.66 0.54
N GLU A 17 -8.95 -9.60 -0.19
CA GLU A 17 -7.87 -9.55 -1.19
C GLU A 17 -6.55 -9.03 -0.62
N ASP A 18 -6.57 -8.55 0.64
CA ASP A 18 -5.40 -8.02 1.31
C ASP A 18 -4.62 -9.13 2.01
N GLU A 19 -3.37 -9.24 1.71
CA GLU A 19 -2.47 -10.20 2.33
C GLU A 19 -1.23 -9.48 2.86
N VAL A 20 -0.78 -9.91 4.04
CA VAL A 20 0.43 -9.39 4.67
C VAL A 20 1.35 -10.55 5.05
N VAL A 21 2.64 -10.38 4.75
CA VAL A 21 3.71 -11.27 5.21
C VAL A 21 4.68 -10.45 6.05
N ILE A 22 4.88 -10.86 7.29
CA ILE A 22 5.84 -10.24 8.22
C ILE A 22 7.01 -11.18 8.41
N VAL A 23 8.21 -10.66 8.22
CA VAL A 23 9.46 -11.37 8.41
C VAL A 23 10.35 -10.54 9.32
N ALA A 24 10.82 -11.11 10.44
CA ALA A 24 11.66 -10.37 11.37
C ALA A 24 12.75 -11.25 11.99
N ASN A 25 13.91 -10.65 12.17
CA ASN A 25 15.07 -11.23 12.86
C ASN A 25 15.38 -10.41 14.12
N PHE A 26 15.21 -11.03 15.29
CA PHE A 26 15.50 -10.44 16.60
C PHE A 26 16.88 -10.86 17.14
N ASP A 27 17.65 -11.63 16.36
CA ASP A 27 19.01 -12.02 16.76
C ASP A 27 20.01 -10.88 16.51
N ASN A 28 21.11 -10.91 17.26
CA ASN A 28 22.25 -10.01 17.07
C ASN A 28 23.09 -10.36 15.83
N ASN A 29 22.79 -11.48 15.18
CA ASN A 29 23.47 -11.95 13.98
C ASN A 29 22.49 -12.09 12.84
N SER A 30 23.00 -12.00 11.61
CA SER A 30 22.22 -12.34 10.43
C SER A 30 21.78 -13.81 10.48
N GLN A 31 20.57 -14.08 10.03
CA GLN A 31 19.99 -15.42 9.99
C GLN A 31 19.57 -15.78 8.58
N TYR A 32 19.65 -17.06 8.24
CA TYR A 32 19.12 -17.58 6.97
C TYR A 32 17.83 -18.31 7.27
N ILE A 33 16.75 -17.91 6.63
CA ILE A 33 15.42 -18.50 6.82
C ILE A 33 14.73 -18.75 5.49
N ASP A 34 13.81 -19.68 5.53
CA ASP A 34 12.87 -19.91 4.43
C ASP A 34 11.59 -19.15 4.70
N VAL A 35 11.11 -18.45 3.67
CA VAL A 35 9.86 -17.69 3.72
C VAL A 35 8.91 -18.22 2.66
N GLU A 36 7.73 -18.60 3.09
CA GLU A 36 6.64 -18.96 2.21
C GLU A 36 5.67 -17.80 2.07
N PHE A 37 5.45 -17.37 0.83
CA PHE A 37 4.46 -16.35 0.49
C PHE A 37 3.15 -17.02 0.06
N PRO A 38 1.98 -16.43 0.32
CA PRO A 38 0.68 -16.99 -0.09
C PRO A 38 0.59 -17.24 -1.60
N HIS A 39 1.18 -16.35 -2.40
CA HIS A 39 1.26 -16.48 -3.85
C HIS A 39 2.55 -15.85 -4.40
N ASN A 40 2.90 -16.17 -5.64
CA ASN A 40 3.93 -15.49 -6.40
C ASN A 40 3.38 -14.16 -6.96
N GLY A 41 4.26 -13.28 -7.36
CA GLY A 41 3.88 -11.97 -7.90
C GLY A 41 4.63 -10.82 -7.25
N LEU A 42 4.10 -9.63 -7.46
CA LEU A 42 4.66 -8.41 -6.89
C LEU A 42 4.13 -8.21 -5.47
N TRP A 43 5.05 -7.97 -4.54
CA TRP A 43 4.79 -7.59 -3.17
C TRP A 43 5.45 -6.25 -2.89
N TYR A 44 4.86 -5.46 -2.03
CA TYR A 44 5.43 -4.18 -1.61
C TYR A 44 5.96 -4.29 -0.18
N ASP A 45 7.23 -3.98 0.01
CA ASP A 45 7.83 -3.89 1.35
C ASP A 45 7.52 -2.52 1.96
N PHE A 46 6.54 -2.50 2.84
CA PHE A 46 6.02 -1.30 3.47
C PHE A 46 7.04 -0.56 4.35
N LEU A 47 8.00 -1.27 4.94
CA LEU A 47 9.01 -0.65 5.81
C LEU A 47 10.18 -0.03 5.04
N ASN A 48 10.47 -0.58 3.86
CA ASN A 48 11.62 -0.15 3.06
C ASN A 48 11.21 0.57 1.77
N ASP A 49 9.92 0.85 1.60
CA ASP A 49 9.35 1.56 0.44
C ASP A 49 9.86 0.98 -0.90
N SER A 50 9.70 -0.32 -1.09
CA SER A 50 10.26 -1.00 -2.24
C SER A 50 9.40 -2.17 -2.72
N ASN A 51 9.39 -2.36 -4.04
CA ASN A 51 8.76 -3.51 -4.66
C ASN A 51 9.64 -4.75 -4.53
N PHE A 52 9.01 -5.89 -4.27
CA PHE A 52 9.66 -7.17 -4.11
C PHE A 52 8.96 -8.22 -4.98
N GLN A 53 9.66 -8.72 -6.01
CA GLN A 53 9.12 -9.72 -6.92
C GLN A 53 9.37 -11.12 -6.39
N ILE A 54 8.32 -11.89 -6.20
CA ILE A 54 8.37 -13.31 -5.81
C ILE A 54 8.09 -14.16 -7.05
N GLU A 55 9.11 -14.89 -7.51
CA GLU A 55 9.01 -15.79 -8.68
C GLU A 55 8.32 -17.12 -8.36
N SER A 56 8.45 -17.57 -7.11
CA SER A 56 7.73 -18.74 -6.60
C SER A 56 7.29 -18.47 -5.17
N ASN A 57 6.22 -19.11 -4.73
CA ASN A 57 5.70 -18.95 -3.36
C ASN A 57 6.72 -19.21 -2.25
N PHE A 58 7.85 -19.79 -2.58
CA PHE A 58 8.89 -20.16 -1.64
C PHE A 58 10.18 -19.39 -1.93
N TYR A 59 10.68 -18.65 -0.93
CA TYR A 59 11.97 -17.98 -0.96
C TYR A 59 12.87 -18.63 0.08
N GLY A 60 13.75 -19.51 -0.41
CA GLY A 60 14.65 -20.27 0.44
C GLY A 60 15.97 -19.57 0.74
N ASP A 61 16.58 -19.90 1.89
CA ASP A 61 17.88 -19.39 2.33
C ASP A 61 17.99 -17.85 2.28
N TRP A 62 16.90 -17.15 2.57
CA TRP A 62 16.93 -15.69 2.60
C TRP A 62 17.73 -15.19 3.81
N MET A 63 18.78 -14.42 3.53
CA MET A 63 19.60 -13.79 4.56
C MET A 63 18.88 -12.57 5.15
N LEU A 64 18.42 -12.69 6.38
CA LEU A 64 17.89 -11.57 7.16
C LEU A 64 19.01 -10.93 7.98
N PRO A 65 19.29 -9.64 7.78
CA PRO A 65 20.22 -8.92 8.63
C PRO A 65 19.85 -8.99 10.12
N ALA A 66 20.82 -8.82 11.01
CA ALA A 66 20.56 -8.68 12.43
C ALA A 66 19.58 -7.54 12.71
N HIS A 67 18.60 -7.74 13.61
CA HIS A 67 17.61 -6.74 14.01
C HIS A 67 16.84 -6.11 12.83
N SER A 68 16.54 -6.92 11.80
CA SER A 68 15.77 -6.46 10.63
C SER A 68 14.33 -6.92 10.69
N ALA A 69 13.47 -6.16 10.02
CA ALA A 69 12.08 -6.53 9.79
C ALA A 69 11.65 -6.09 8.38
N PHE A 70 10.74 -6.87 7.82
CA PHE A 70 10.10 -6.63 6.53
C PHE A 70 8.60 -6.84 6.69
N VAL A 71 7.81 -5.99 6.09
CA VAL A 71 6.35 -6.10 6.05
C VAL A 71 5.93 -6.02 4.59
N PHE A 72 5.65 -7.19 4.01
CA PHE A 72 5.18 -7.27 2.64
C PHE A 72 3.66 -7.26 2.60
N VAL A 73 3.12 -6.48 1.68
CA VAL A 73 1.69 -6.44 1.38
C VAL A 73 1.48 -6.82 -0.08
N SER A 74 0.43 -7.60 -0.36
CA SER A 74 0.11 -8.09 -1.70
C SER A 74 -0.48 -7.01 -2.59
N SER A 75 -1.19 -6.10 -1.98
CA SER A 75 -1.61 -4.83 -2.56
C SER A 75 -0.96 -3.73 -1.72
N LEU A 76 -0.51 -2.67 -2.35
CA LEU A 76 -0.38 -1.44 -1.59
C LEU A 76 -1.74 -1.25 -0.91
N PRO A 77 -1.77 -0.83 0.39
CA PRO A 77 -3.00 -0.27 0.89
C PRO A 77 -3.48 0.64 -0.22
N ASP A 78 -4.69 0.41 -0.69
CA ASP A 78 -5.27 1.31 -1.66
C ASP A 78 -5.38 2.67 -0.94
N ASP A 79 -4.26 3.41 -0.91
CA ASP A 79 -4.23 4.82 -0.52
C ASP A 79 -4.99 5.66 -1.54
N SER A 80 -5.48 4.98 -2.57
CA SER A 80 -6.39 5.54 -3.54
C SER A 80 -7.81 5.58 -2.98
N LEU A 81 -7.97 6.22 -1.85
CA LEU A 81 -9.29 6.62 -1.39
C LEU A 81 -9.86 7.56 -2.44
N LEU A 82 -10.85 7.08 -3.17
CA LEU A 82 -11.46 7.84 -4.25
C LEU A 82 -11.89 9.22 -3.73
N GLY A 83 -11.35 10.28 -4.33
CA GLY A 83 -11.47 11.64 -3.85
C GLY A 83 -10.29 12.16 -3.03
N ASP A 84 -9.37 11.30 -2.57
CA ASP A 84 -8.10 11.69 -1.96
C ASP A 84 -7.05 11.88 -3.06
N VAL A 85 -6.98 13.08 -3.61
CA VAL A 85 -6.07 13.40 -4.71
C VAL A 85 -4.69 13.87 -4.26
N ASN A 86 -4.53 14.15 -2.97
CA ASN A 86 -3.24 14.53 -2.38
C ASN A 86 -2.54 13.36 -1.66
N PHE A 87 -3.23 12.21 -1.55
CA PHE A 87 -2.75 10.98 -0.90
C PHE A 87 -2.37 11.17 0.58
N ASP A 88 -3.11 12.04 1.31
CA ASP A 88 -2.90 12.22 2.75
C ASP A 88 -3.70 11.23 3.63
N GLY A 89 -4.49 10.36 2.99
CA GLY A 89 -5.32 9.35 3.63
C GLY A 89 -6.70 9.86 4.07
N PHE A 90 -7.06 11.08 3.71
CA PHE A 90 -8.34 11.70 4.10
C PHE A 90 -8.98 12.42 2.91
N VAL A 91 -10.20 12.06 2.56
CA VAL A 91 -10.98 12.88 1.62
C VAL A 91 -11.54 14.09 2.36
N ASN A 92 -11.04 15.28 2.03
CA ASN A 92 -11.38 16.52 2.72
C ASN A 92 -11.39 17.74 1.78
N VAL A 93 -11.53 18.93 2.33
CA VAL A 93 -11.62 20.16 1.53
C VAL A 93 -10.36 20.48 0.72
N LEU A 94 -9.19 19.95 1.14
CA LEU A 94 -7.95 20.18 0.40
C LEU A 94 -7.96 19.45 -0.94
N ASP A 95 -8.55 18.26 -1.00
CA ASP A 95 -8.72 17.50 -2.24
C ASP A 95 -9.64 18.24 -3.20
N ILE A 96 -10.75 18.80 -2.70
CA ILE A 96 -11.65 19.61 -3.51
C ILE A 96 -10.89 20.76 -4.15
N VAL A 97 -10.04 21.47 -3.41
CA VAL A 97 -9.25 22.59 -3.94
C VAL A 97 -8.33 22.13 -5.05
N LEU A 98 -7.69 20.96 -4.90
CA LEU A 98 -6.80 20.39 -5.92
C LEU A 98 -7.58 19.95 -7.16
N VAL A 99 -8.68 19.23 -7.01
CA VAL A 99 -9.56 18.82 -8.12
C VAL A 99 -10.07 20.05 -8.89
N VAL A 100 -10.53 21.07 -8.20
CA VAL A 100 -10.97 22.33 -8.83
C VAL A 100 -9.79 22.99 -9.55
N GLY A 101 -8.60 23.01 -8.96
CA GLY A 101 -7.39 23.52 -9.60
C GLY A 101 -7.10 22.82 -10.93
N CYS A 102 -7.28 21.51 -10.99
CA CYS A 102 -7.10 20.75 -12.23
C CYS A 102 -8.18 21.07 -13.27
N ILE A 103 -9.44 21.20 -12.86
CA ILE A 103 -10.57 21.54 -13.76
C ILE A 103 -10.34 22.92 -14.41
N VAL A 104 -9.80 23.89 -13.68
CA VAL A 104 -9.56 25.25 -14.22
C VAL A 104 -8.20 25.39 -14.94
N GLY A 105 -7.47 24.29 -15.12
CA GLY A 105 -6.23 24.27 -15.90
C GLY A 105 -4.96 24.57 -15.11
N SER A 106 -5.02 24.55 -13.78
CA SER A 106 -3.87 24.71 -12.88
C SER A 106 -3.53 23.39 -12.17
N CYS A 107 -3.51 22.29 -12.93
CA CYS A 107 -3.24 20.98 -12.37
C CYS A 107 -1.77 20.82 -11.98
N GLY A 108 -1.53 20.65 -10.70
CA GLY A 108 -0.22 20.33 -10.13
C GLY A 108 -0.09 18.88 -9.68
N LEU A 109 -1.05 18.01 -10.05
CA LEU A 109 -1.09 16.60 -9.71
C LEU A 109 -0.50 15.76 -10.84
N ASP A 110 0.29 14.76 -10.50
CA ASP A 110 0.84 13.78 -11.44
C ASP A 110 -0.23 12.82 -11.95
N ASP A 111 -1.23 12.52 -11.11
CA ASP A 111 -2.39 11.72 -11.45
C ASP A 111 -3.67 12.34 -10.87
N VAL A 112 -4.65 12.60 -11.72
CA VAL A 112 -5.94 13.18 -11.35
C VAL A 112 -7.08 12.15 -11.38
N SER A 113 -6.78 10.90 -11.70
CA SER A 113 -7.81 9.84 -11.83
C SER A 113 -8.59 9.62 -10.54
N TYR A 114 -7.97 9.84 -9.39
CA TYR A 114 -8.62 9.78 -8.07
C TYR A 114 -9.65 10.90 -7.85
N GLY A 115 -9.58 11.95 -8.64
CA GLY A 115 -10.58 13.02 -8.68
C GLY A 115 -11.84 12.68 -9.47
N ASP A 116 -11.82 11.62 -10.29
CA ASP A 116 -12.99 11.08 -10.99
C ASP A 116 -13.85 10.25 -10.03
N TYR A 117 -14.55 10.95 -9.16
CA TYR A 117 -15.31 10.36 -8.08
C TYR A 117 -16.52 9.55 -8.56
N ASN A 118 -17.09 9.90 -9.70
CA ASN A 118 -18.22 9.19 -10.30
C ASN A 118 -17.79 8.09 -11.28
N GLN A 119 -16.48 8.00 -11.57
CA GLN A 119 -15.87 7.01 -12.47
C GLN A 119 -16.44 7.05 -13.89
N ASP A 120 -16.76 8.26 -14.40
CA ASP A 120 -17.24 8.43 -15.77
C ASP A 120 -16.11 8.65 -16.80
N GLY A 121 -14.86 8.68 -16.33
CA GLY A 121 -13.66 8.88 -17.13
C GLY A 121 -13.26 10.34 -17.32
N PHE A 122 -13.96 11.29 -16.67
CA PHE A 122 -13.68 12.72 -16.77
C PHE A 122 -13.71 13.40 -15.41
N VAL A 123 -12.61 13.99 -15.00
CA VAL A 123 -12.58 14.83 -13.80
C VAL A 123 -13.21 16.18 -14.09
N ASN A 124 -14.36 16.45 -13.49
CA ASN A 124 -15.16 17.65 -13.75
C ASN A 124 -15.94 18.12 -12.50
N VAL A 125 -16.81 19.12 -12.66
CA VAL A 125 -17.55 19.69 -11.54
C VAL A 125 -18.55 18.72 -10.89
N LEU A 126 -18.96 17.65 -11.57
CA LEU A 126 -19.86 16.65 -11.01
C LEU A 126 -19.15 15.83 -9.93
N ASP A 127 -17.86 15.55 -10.12
CA ASP A 127 -17.02 14.87 -9.13
C ASP A 127 -16.87 15.74 -7.88
N VAL A 128 -16.58 17.02 -8.07
CA VAL A 128 -16.47 17.97 -6.97
C VAL A 128 -17.74 17.96 -6.12
N VAL A 129 -18.92 17.98 -6.75
CA VAL A 129 -20.21 17.92 -6.04
C VAL A 129 -20.35 16.62 -5.24
N GLN A 130 -19.90 15.49 -5.79
CA GLN A 130 -19.98 14.20 -5.11
C GLN A 130 -18.97 14.10 -3.96
N ILE A 131 -17.74 14.58 -4.13
CA ILE A 131 -16.74 14.66 -3.06
C ILE A 131 -17.25 15.55 -1.91
N VAL A 132 -17.82 16.74 -2.23
CA VAL A 132 -18.44 17.59 -1.21
C VAL A 132 -19.55 16.84 -0.46
N ASN A 133 -20.43 16.16 -1.21
CA ASN A 133 -21.52 15.40 -0.58
C ASN A 133 -21.01 14.27 0.33
N PHE A 134 -19.93 13.60 -0.06
CA PHE A 134 -19.27 12.61 0.77
C PHE A 134 -18.75 13.21 2.08
N ILE A 135 -18.01 14.34 1.99
CA ILE A 135 -17.41 15.03 3.16
C ILE A 135 -18.47 15.50 4.16
N VAL A 136 -19.61 16.01 3.68
CA VAL A 136 -20.67 16.57 4.57
C VAL A 136 -21.51 15.47 5.24
N ASN A 137 -21.44 14.22 4.75
CA ASN A 137 -22.22 13.09 5.28
C ASN A 137 -21.39 12.06 6.06
N GLN A 138 -20.13 12.38 6.40
CA GLN A 138 -19.27 11.56 7.27
C GLN A 138 -19.69 11.59 8.75
#